data_faf16468498622375ab64374d08d8b23
#
_entry.id   faf16468498622375ab64374d08d8b23
#
_cell.length_a   1.000
_cell.length_b   1.000
_cell.length_c   1.000
_cell.angle_alpha   90.00
_cell.angle_beta   90.00
_cell.angle_gamma   90.00
#
_symmetry.space_group_name_H-M   'P 1'
#
loop_
_entity.id
_entity.type
_entity.pdbx_description
1 polymer ?
#
loop_
_entity_poly.entity_id
_entity_poly.type
_entity_poly.pdbx_seq_one_letter_code
_entity_poly.pdbx_strand_id
1 'polypeptide(L)'
;MCCVACTSEQNSKVNINVVRADSLLNQVLALYEVKEYGLLRENYPPKENERATYLADNAQQKTNQRVSYLWPYSGMVSGCVSLYKTTGDEKYKQLLENRILPGLEKYWDGKREPYCYQSYPMQFGYSD
;
A
#
# COMPACT_ATOMS: atom_id res chain seq x y z
N MET A 1 -40.49 -34.56 -25.38
CA MET A 1 -39.60 -33.48 -25.85
C MET A 1 -38.71 -33.08 -24.67
N CYS A 2 -37.49 -33.52 -24.61
CA CYS A 2 -36.56 -33.14 -23.56
C CYS A 2 -35.71 -31.98 -24.06
N CYS A 3 -35.91 -30.80 -23.50
CA CYS A 3 -35.02 -29.64 -23.70
C CYS A 3 -33.70 -29.92 -22.88
N VAL A 4 -32.65 -30.25 -23.57
CA VAL A 4 -31.30 -30.25 -23.00
C VAL A 4 -30.85 -28.78 -22.90
N ALA A 5 -30.86 -28.24 -21.70
CA ALA A 5 -30.23 -26.96 -21.43
C ALA A 5 -28.71 -27.13 -21.56
N CYS A 6 -28.14 -26.62 -22.64
CA CYS A 6 -26.71 -26.43 -22.75
C CYS A 6 -26.28 -25.34 -21.74
N THR A 7 -25.80 -25.78 -20.60
CA THR A 7 -24.99 -24.92 -19.71
C THR A 7 -23.65 -24.73 -20.40
N SER A 8 -23.47 -23.56 -21.02
CA SER A 8 -22.16 -23.11 -21.45
C SER A 8 -21.31 -22.85 -20.21
N GLU A 9 -20.44 -23.78 -19.89
CA GLU A 9 -19.33 -23.54 -18.98
C GLU A 9 -18.47 -22.43 -19.62
N GLN A 10 -18.71 -21.20 -19.18
CA GLN A 10 -17.76 -20.10 -19.41
C GLN A 10 -16.54 -20.41 -18.58
N ASN A 11 -15.58 -21.10 -19.20
CA ASN A 11 -14.23 -21.27 -18.69
C ASN A 11 -13.59 -19.88 -18.65
N SER A 12 -13.80 -19.12 -17.55
CA SER A 12 -13.23 -17.80 -17.37
C SER A 12 -11.72 -17.96 -17.28
N LYS A 13 -11.04 -17.60 -18.37
CA LYS A 13 -9.58 -17.66 -18.48
C LYS A 13 -9.00 -16.81 -17.36
N VAL A 14 -8.32 -17.44 -16.40
CA VAL A 14 -7.71 -16.78 -15.25
C VAL A 14 -6.76 -15.69 -15.75
N ASN A 15 -6.97 -14.45 -15.34
CA ASN A 15 -6.08 -13.36 -15.70
C ASN A 15 -4.80 -13.45 -14.87
N ILE A 16 -3.72 -13.91 -15.50
CA ILE A 16 -2.43 -14.13 -14.83
C ILE A 16 -1.87 -12.84 -14.20
N ASN A 17 -2.17 -11.66 -14.74
CA ASN A 17 -1.71 -10.41 -14.18
C ASN A 17 -2.43 -10.08 -12.87
N VAL A 18 -3.71 -10.43 -12.75
CA VAL A 18 -4.46 -10.30 -11.48
C VAL A 18 -3.87 -11.23 -10.43
N VAL A 19 -3.56 -12.47 -10.78
CA VAL A 19 -2.94 -13.44 -9.86
C VAL A 19 -1.58 -12.93 -9.37
N ARG A 20 -0.76 -12.41 -10.27
CA ARG A 20 0.54 -11.83 -9.92
C ARG A 20 0.42 -10.60 -9.02
N ALA A 21 -0.52 -9.70 -9.33
CA ALA A 21 -0.77 -8.50 -8.54
C ALA A 21 -1.30 -8.83 -7.14
N ASP A 22 -2.23 -9.79 -7.03
CA ASP A 22 -2.73 -10.27 -5.74
C ASP A 22 -1.61 -10.92 -4.90
N SER A 23 -0.80 -11.76 -5.52
CA SER A 23 0.36 -12.38 -4.86
C SER A 23 1.36 -11.33 -4.36
N LEU A 24 1.68 -10.32 -5.17
CA LEU A 24 2.57 -9.23 -4.80
C LEU A 24 1.99 -8.41 -3.63
N LEU A 25 0.72 -8.05 -3.69
CA LEU A 25 0.03 -7.34 -2.63
C LEU A 25 0.11 -8.08 -1.30
N ASN A 26 -0.18 -9.38 -1.30
CA ASN A 26 -0.11 -10.23 -0.12
C ASN A 26 1.31 -10.35 0.43
N GLN A 27 2.33 -10.45 -0.43
CA GLN A 27 3.73 -10.47 -0.02
C GLN A 27 4.18 -9.15 0.60
N VAL A 28 3.78 -8.02 0.01
CA VAL A 28 4.08 -6.70 0.59
C VAL A 28 3.47 -6.59 1.99
N LEU A 29 2.21 -6.96 2.16
CA LEU A 29 1.55 -6.93 3.46
C LEU A 29 2.23 -7.83 4.48
N ALA A 30 2.70 -9.01 4.08
CA ALA A 30 3.34 -9.97 4.98
C ALA A 30 4.76 -9.56 5.38
N LEU A 31 5.57 -9.03 4.44
CA LEU A 31 6.99 -8.79 4.64
C LEU A 31 7.31 -7.37 5.13
N TYR A 32 6.50 -6.39 4.71
CA TYR A 32 6.77 -4.97 4.98
C TYR A 32 5.99 -4.41 6.16
N GLU A 33 5.06 -5.18 6.76
CA GLU A 33 4.25 -4.70 7.87
C GLU A 33 5.08 -4.32 9.10
N VAL A 34 4.81 -3.13 9.65
CA VAL A 34 5.26 -2.68 10.96
C VAL A 34 4.06 -2.59 11.88
N LYS A 35 3.76 -3.70 12.57
CA LYS A 35 2.55 -3.85 13.40
C LYS A 35 2.41 -2.76 14.46
N GLU A 36 3.52 -2.36 15.08
CA GLU A 36 3.57 -1.32 16.09
C GLU A 36 2.93 0.00 15.62
N TYR A 37 3.12 0.33 14.35
CA TYR A 37 2.64 1.58 13.77
C TYR A 37 1.42 1.41 12.86
N GLY A 38 1.05 0.18 12.49
CA GLY A 38 0.01 -0.09 11.50
C GLY A 38 0.35 0.48 10.12
N LEU A 39 1.63 0.49 9.78
CA LEU A 39 2.20 1.02 8.54
C LEU A 39 3.11 -0.03 7.88
N LEU A 40 3.68 0.31 6.74
CA LEU A 40 4.60 -0.54 6.01
C LEU A 40 6.02 0.02 6.07
N ARG A 41 7.03 -0.84 5.95
CA ARG A 41 8.41 -0.45 5.69
C ARG A 41 8.59 -0.02 4.26
N GLU A 42 9.66 0.66 3.97
CA GLU A 42 10.06 0.97 2.60
C GLU A 42 10.89 -0.14 1.98
N ASN A 43 11.71 -0.82 2.77
CA ASN A 43 12.65 -1.82 2.31
C ASN A 43 12.50 -3.15 3.05
N TYR A 44 12.82 -4.24 2.34
CA TYR A 44 12.92 -5.57 2.92
C TYR A 44 14.14 -6.31 2.34
N PRO A 45 14.95 -6.99 3.17
CA PRO A 45 14.88 -7.00 4.65
C PRO A 45 15.17 -5.62 5.24
N PRO A 46 14.66 -5.32 6.47
CA PRO A 46 14.93 -4.04 7.11
C PRO A 46 16.43 -3.90 7.36
N LYS A 47 17.01 -2.78 6.94
CA LYS A 47 18.39 -2.41 7.23
C LYS A 47 18.42 -1.30 8.26
N GLU A 48 19.24 -1.48 9.28
CA GLU A 48 19.50 -0.41 10.23
C GLU A 48 20.28 0.71 9.52
N ASN A 49 19.81 1.96 9.70
CA ASN A 49 20.40 3.17 9.12
C ASN A 49 20.31 3.31 7.58
N GLU A 50 19.31 2.73 6.92
CA GLU A 50 19.14 2.91 5.51
C GLU A 50 18.71 4.36 5.18
N ARG A 51 19.45 4.98 4.25
CA ARG A 51 19.08 6.30 3.69
C ARG A 51 18.08 6.09 2.58
N ALA A 52 17.04 6.90 2.54
CA ALA A 52 16.20 6.99 1.35
C ALA A 52 17.07 7.51 0.18
N THR A 53 17.35 6.67 -0.78
CA THR A 53 18.29 6.95 -1.89
C THR A 53 17.78 7.99 -2.88
N TYR A 54 16.50 8.35 -2.81
CA TYR A 54 15.85 9.34 -3.67
C TYR A 54 15.77 10.76 -3.06
N LEU A 55 16.21 10.92 -1.81
CA LEU A 55 16.35 12.26 -1.22
C LEU A 55 17.63 12.88 -1.76
N ALA A 56 17.51 14.13 -2.26
CA ALA A 56 18.63 14.87 -2.81
C ALA A 56 19.83 14.90 -1.83
N ASP A 57 21.04 14.93 -2.38
CA ASP A 57 22.34 14.73 -1.71
C ASP A 57 22.61 15.54 -0.43
N ASN A 58 21.78 16.49 -0.08
CA ASN A 58 21.94 17.36 1.08
C ASN A 58 21.36 16.81 2.38
N ALA A 59 20.62 15.69 2.33
CA ALA A 59 20.09 15.06 3.52
C ALA A 59 21.14 14.16 4.19
N GLN A 60 22.12 14.75 4.85
CA GLN A 60 23.02 14.03 5.77
C GLN A 60 22.32 13.57 7.05
N GLN A 61 21.01 13.65 7.10
CA GLN A 61 20.27 13.18 8.26
C GLN A 61 20.27 11.65 8.27
N LYS A 62 20.91 11.10 9.30
CA LYS A 62 20.74 9.73 9.76
C LYS A 62 19.32 9.60 10.31
N THR A 63 18.33 9.55 9.44
CA THR A 63 16.97 9.25 9.86
C THR A 63 16.89 7.75 10.11
N ASN A 64 16.61 7.36 11.34
CA ASN A 64 16.16 6.00 11.66
C ASN A 64 14.78 5.83 11.03
N GLN A 65 14.76 5.56 9.73
CA GLN A 65 13.52 5.37 8.99
C GLN A 65 12.83 4.11 9.49
N ARG A 66 11.69 4.29 10.15
CA ARG A 66 10.93 3.20 10.77
C ARG A 66 9.87 2.64 9.85
N VAL A 67 9.30 3.49 9.00
CA VAL A 67 8.21 3.20 8.07
C VAL A 67 8.46 3.87 6.72
N SER A 68 7.67 3.53 5.72
CA SER A 68 7.78 4.12 4.38
C SER A 68 7.40 5.60 4.39
N TYR A 69 7.93 6.34 3.41
CA TYR A 69 7.44 7.66 3.05
C TYR A 69 6.05 7.59 2.41
N LEU A 70 5.37 8.72 2.36
CA LEU A 70 4.04 8.86 1.80
C LEU A 70 3.93 8.33 0.37
N TRP A 71 4.91 8.67 -0.48
CA TRP A 71 4.85 8.32 -1.90
C TRP A 71 4.85 6.80 -2.13
N PRO A 72 5.78 5.98 -1.61
CA PRO A 72 5.69 4.53 -1.71
C PRO A 72 4.42 3.97 -1.07
N TYR A 73 4.01 4.50 0.09
CA TYR A 73 2.80 4.05 0.77
C TYR A 73 1.54 4.26 -0.08
N SER A 74 1.43 5.39 -0.78
CA SER A 74 0.28 5.71 -1.63
C SER A 74 0.10 4.72 -2.79
N GLY A 75 1.16 4.02 -3.18
CA GLY A 75 1.10 2.94 -4.16
C GLY A 75 0.15 1.80 -3.74
N MET A 76 0.00 1.56 -2.44
CA MET A 76 -0.95 0.56 -1.91
C MET A 76 -2.40 0.97 -2.18
N VAL A 77 -2.71 2.26 -2.09
CA VAL A 77 -4.06 2.78 -2.44
C VAL A 77 -4.37 2.49 -3.90
N SER A 78 -3.45 2.86 -4.80
CA SER A 78 -3.61 2.62 -6.24
C SER A 78 -3.72 1.13 -6.57
N GLY A 79 -2.93 0.29 -5.92
CA GLY A 79 -2.96 -1.16 -6.09
C GLY A 79 -4.30 -1.77 -5.68
N CYS A 80 -4.80 -1.44 -4.49
CA CYS A 80 -6.10 -1.91 -4.01
C CYS A 80 -7.26 -1.45 -4.91
N VAL A 81 -7.26 -0.17 -5.31
CA VAL A 81 -8.29 0.39 -6.21
C VAL A 81 -8.28 -0.32 -7.57
N SER A 82 -7.10 -0.53 -8.15
CA SER A 82 -6.96 -1.20 -9.45
C SER A 82 -7.42 -2.65 -9.41
N LEU A 83 -7.04 -3.39 -8.36
CA LEU A 83 -7.47 -4.77 -8.17
C LEU A 83 -8.98 -4.86 -7.96
N TYR A 84 -9.55 -3.98 -7.13
CA TYR A 84 -11.00 -3.94 -6.93
C TYR A 84 -11.76 -3.63 -8.23
N LYS A 85 -11.34 -2.61 -8.97
CA LYS A 85 -11.97 -2.26 -10.25
C LYS A 85 -11.88 -3.37 -11.30
N THR A 86 -10.78 -4.13 -11.29
CA THR A 86 -10.56 -5.19 -12.28
C THR A 86 -11.30 -6.47 -11.94
N THR A 87 -11.43 -6.80 -10.65
CA THR A 87 -11.96 -8.09 -10.19
C THR A 87 -13.38 -8.02 -9.63
N GLY A 88 -13.79 -6.87 -9.09
CA GLY A 88 -15.00 -6.73 -8.29
C GLY A 88 -14.93 -7.40 -6.92
N ASP A 89 -13.77 -7.92 -6.52
CA ASP A 89 -13.61 -8.64 -5.25
C ASP A 89 -13.55 -7.66 -4.07
N GLU A 90 -14.55 -7.72 -3.20
CA GLU A 90 -14.70 -6.84 -2.04
C GLU A 90 -13.52 -6.90 -1.06
N LYS A 91 -12.72 -7.95 -1.07
CA LYS A 91 -11.54 -8.06 -0.20
C LYS A 91 -10.56 -6.88 -0.39
N TYR A 92 -10.41 -6.39 -1.61
CA TYR A 92 -9.52 -5.27 -1.90
C TYR A 92 -10.05 -3.93 -1.40
N LYS A 93 -11.37 -3.75 -1.48
CA LYS A 93 -12.04 -2.59 -0.91
C LYS A 93 -11.95 -2.61 0.61
N GLN A 94 -12.22 -3.76 1.25
CA GLN A 94 -12.09 -3.91 2.69
C GLN A 94 -10.67 -3.67 3.18
N LEU A 95 -9.66 -4.18 2.48
CA LEU A 95 -8.26 -3.91 2.77
C LEU A 95 -7.96 -2.41 2.69
N LEU A 96 -8.42 -1.75 1.62
CA LEU A 96 -8.25 -0.33 1.43
C LEU A 96 -8.86 0.48 2.57
N GLU A 97 -10.14 0.27 2.86
CA GLU A 97 -10.91 1.06 3.83
C GLU A 97 -10.50 0.80 5.28
N ASN A 98 -10.20 -0.47 5.62
CA ASN A 98 -9.96 -0.85 7.00
C ASN A 98 -8.49 -0.79 7.42
N ARG A 99 -7.56 -0.73 6.47
CA ARG A 99 -6.13 -0.77 6.77
C ARG A 99 -5.31 0.30 6.05
N ILE A 100 -5.43 0.41 4.73
CA ILE A 100 -4.55 1.28 3.95
C ILE A 100 -4.89 2.76 4.15
N LEU A 101 -6.16 3.13 4.04
CA LEU A 101 -6.59 4.51 4.27
C LEU A 101 -6.34 4.98 5.72
N PRO A 102 -6.65 4.19 6.77
CA PRO A 102 -6.27 4.57 8.12
C PRO A 102 -4.76 4.76 8.32
N GLY A 103 -3.93 3.99 7.60
CA GLY A 103 -2.48 4.21 7.57
C GLY A 103 -2.10 5.51 6.86
N LEU A 104 -2.74 5.82 5.74
CA LEU A 104 -2.52 7.06 4.98
C LEU A 104 -2.83 8.31 5.82
N GLU A 105 -3.90 8.28 6.62
CA GLU A 105 -4.29 9.39 7.50
C GLU A 105 -3.21 9.76 8.52
N LYS A 106 -2.29 8.87 8.84
CA LYS A 106 -1.16 9.15 9.75
C LYS A 106 -0.15 10.16 9.17
N TYR A 107 -0.19 10.40 7.87
CA TYR A 107 0.63 11.39 7.18
C TYR A 107 -0.06 12.77 7.10
N TRP A 108 -1.34 12.85 7.48
CA TRP A 108 -2.09 14.11 7.42
C TRP A 108 -1.67 15.09 8.51
N ASP A 109 -1.26 16.30 8.12
CA ASP A 109 -1.02 17.42 9.03
C ASP A 109 -2.23 18.37 9.04
N GLY A 110 -3.07 18.22 10.06
CA GLY A 110 -4.19 19.12 10.31
C GLY A 110 -3.88 20.22 11.33
N LYS A 111 -2.60 20.43 11.69
CA LYS A 111 -2.20 21.40 12.71
C LYS A 111 -1.56 22.65 12.12
N ARG A 112 -0.84 22.52 11.03
CA ARG A 112 -0.05 23.59 10.40
C ARG A 112 -0.58 23.91 9.01
N GLU A 113 -0.95 25.16 8.77
CA GLU A 113 -1.37 25.63 7.45
C GLU A 113 -0.19 25.79 6.48
N PRO A 114 -0.38 25.47 5.18
CA PRO A 114 -1.57 24.84 4.60
C PRO A 114 -1.71 23.38 5.02
N TYR A 115 -2.91 22.95 5.38
CA TYR A 115 -3.18 21.56 5.74
C TYR A 115 -2.88 20.63 4.56
N CYS A 116 -2.04 19.63 4.78
CA CYS A 116 -1.61 18.72 3.71
C CYS A 116 -1.07 17.41 4.28
N TYR A 117 -0.91 16.44 3.39
CA TYR A 117 -0.17 15.23 3.71
C TYR A 117 1.33 15.52 3.74
N GLN A 118 1.98 15.12 4.82
CA GLN A 118 3.43 15.23 4.98
C GLN A 118 4.13 14.02 4.33
N SER A 119 5.40 14.18 3.99
CA SER A 119 6.20 13.11 3.39
C SER A 119 6.41 11.92 4.32
N TYR A 120 6.37 12.15 5.65
CA TYR A 120 6.56 11.14 6.68
C TYR A 120 5.44 11.23 7.73
N PRO A 121 5.08 10.13 8.45
CA PRO A 121 3.95 10.16 9.37
C PRO A 121 4.14 11.15 10.51
N MET A 122 3.09 11.92 10.81
CA MET A 122 3.09 13.00 11.78
C MET A 122 3.49 12.60 13.21
N GLN A 123 3.28 11.32 13.56
CA GLN A 123 3.68 10.79 14.88
C GLN A 123 5.19 10.80 15.11
N PHE A 124 6.00 10.91 14.06
CA PHE A 124 7.46 10.99 14.13
C PHE A 124 8.00 12.43 14.04
N GLY A 125 7.10 13.42 14.02
CA GLY A 125 7.44 14.81 13.85
C GLY A 125 7.51 15.24 12.38
N TYR A 126 7.87 16.51 12.17
CA TYR A 126 8.07 17.03 10.82
C TYR A 126 9.40 16.56 10.25
N SER A 127 9.38 16.16 8.99
CA SER A 127 10.61 15.99 8.22
C SER A 127 11.06 17.37 7.76
N ASP A 128 12.18 17.85 8.27
CA ASP A 128 12.81 19.10 7.83
C ASP A 128 13.40 18.94 6.42
#